data_d0bc89aa3665bf03fb4359d50539b0d4
#
_entry.id   d0bc89aa3665bf03fb4359d50539b0d4
#
_cell.length_a   1.000
_cell.length_b   1.000
_cell.length_c   1.000
_cell.angle_alpha   90.00
_cell.angle_beta   90.00
_cell.angle_gamma   90.00
#
_symmetry.space_group_name_H-M   'P 1'
#
loop_
_entity.id
_entity.type
_entity.pdbx_description
1 polymer ?
#
loop_
_entity_poly.entity_id
_entity_poly.type
_entity_poly.pdbx_seq_one_letter_code
_entity_poly.pdbx_strand_id
1 'polypeptide(L)'
;MTTRIRIDAVEPAGYKAILGLEKFIESTPLTRTHKDLIKIRASQVNGCAFCIDMHTREARRAGETEQRIYALNAWRDAPFFSEEERSILALTEEVTLIGGHVSDETYAQAAGLLEETYLAQVILAIITINAWNRIGITTKLVPA
;
A
#
# COMPACT_ATOMS: atom_id res chain seq x y z
N MET A 1 -12.25 16.94 21.88
CA MET A 1 -12.17 16.32 20.55
C MET A 1 -13.41 15.50 20.28
N THR A 2 -14.08 15.74 19.16
CA THR A 2 -15.23 14.93 18.76
C THR A 2 -14.74 13.55 18.31
N THR A 3 -15.22 12.50 18.94
CA THR A 3 -14.98 11.12 18.51
C THR A 3 -15.67 10.90 17.17
N ARG A 4 -14.93 10.45 16.17
CA ARG A 4 -15.48 10.12 14.86
C ARG A 4 -16.08 8.71 14.87
N ILE A 5 -16.94 8.42 13.91
CA ILE A 5 -17.61 7.13 13.79
C ILE A 5 -16.59 6.00 13.58
N ARG A 6 -17.00 4.80 13.95
CA ARG A 6 -16.33 3.56 13.58
C ARG A 6 -17.11 2.88 12.47
N ILE A 7 -16.54 2.82 11.27
CA ILE A 7 -17.21 2.27 10.09
C ILE A 7 -17.55 0.79 10.28
N ASP A 8 -16.67 0.02 10.88
CA ASP A 8 -16.88 -1.40 11.15
C ASP A 8 -18.08 -1.66 12.06
N ALA A 9 -18.39 -0.73 12.96
CA ALA A 9 -19.53 -0.84 13.86
C ALA A 9 -20.81 -0.27 13.27
N VAL A 10 -20.72 0.82 12.51
CA VAL A 10 -21.89 1.55 11.98
C VAL A 10 -22.38 0.95 10.67
N GLU A 11 -21.46 0.51 9.81
CA GLU A 11 -21.79 -0.09 8.51
C GLU A 11 -20.94 -1.36 8.28
N PRO A 12 -21.23 -2.43 9.03
CA PRO A 12 -20.42 -3.65 8.98
C PRO A 12 -20.41 -4.33 7.61
N ALA A 13 -21.51 -4.24 6.86
CA ALA A 13 -21.58 -4.84 5.53
C ALA A 13 -20.62 -4.20 4.53
N GLY A 14 -20.53 -2.86 4.52
CA GLY A 14 -19.60 -2.11 3.68
C GLY A 14 -18.16 -2.37 4.08
N TYR A 15 -17.87 -2.38 5.38
CA TYR A 15 -16.53 -2.70 5.91
C TYR A 15 -16.11 -4.13 5.49
N LYS A 16 -17.04 -5.09 5.58
CA LYS A 16 -16.79 -6.48 5.18
C LYS A 16 -16.47 -6.61 3.69
N ALA A 17 -17.06 -5.78 2.84
CA ALA A 17 -16.77 -5.78 1.41
C ALA A 17 -15.30 -5.38 1.14
N ILE A 18 -14.77 -4.40 1.88
CA ILE A 18 -13.34 -4.01 1.79
C ILE A 18 -12.45 -5.12 2.35
N LEU A 19 -12.85 -5.77 3.44
CA LEU A 19 -12.16 -6.97 3.95
C LEU A 19 -12.12 -8.10 2.92
N GLY A 20 -13.17 -8.24 2.11
CA GLY A 20 -13.19 -9.20 1.00
C GLY A 20 -12.12 -8.91 -0.03
N LEU A 21 -11.88 -7.63 -0.35
CA LEU A 21 -10.81 -7.21 -1.24
C LEU A 21 -9.43 -7.51 -0.61
N GLU A 22 -9.25 -7.23 0.67
CA GLU A 22 -8.02 -7.58 1.40
C GLU A 22 -7.75 -9.09 1.36
N LYS A 23 -8.77 -9.92 1.59
CA LYS A 23 -8.65 -11.38 1.50
C LYS A 23 -8.26 -11.85 0.11
N PHE A 24 -8.81 -11.23 -0.93
CA PHE A 24 -8.39 -11.52 -2.31
C PHE A 24 -6.91 -11.25 -2.49
N ILE A 25 -6.41 -10.08 -2.06
CA ILE A 25 -4.99 -9.73 -2.17
C ILE A 25 -4.11 -10.74 -1.43
N GLU A 26 -4.50 -11.17 -0.23
CA GLU A 26 -3.77 -12.18 0.53
C GLU A 26 -3.72 -13.54 -0.18
N SER A 27 -4.72 -13.87 -1.00
CA SER A 27 -4.79 -15.13 -1.78
C SER A 27 -3.96 -15.09 -3.06
N THR A 28 -3.49 -13.91 -3.51
CA THR A 28 -2.71 -13.78 -4.73
C THR A 28 -1.28 -14.26 -4.57
N PRO A 29 -0.57 -14.57 -5.67
CA PRO A 29 0.85 -14.92 -5.62
C PRO A 29 1.77 -13.70 -5.44
N LEU A 30 1.25 -12.50 -5.20
CA LEU A 30 2.08 -11.35 -4.84
C LEU A 30 3.02 -11.73 -3.69
N THR A 31 4.31 -11.44 -3.83
CA THR A 31 5.27 -11.73 -2.77
C THR A 31 4.95 -10.92 -1.52
N ARG A 32 5.30 -11.44 -0.36
CA ARG A 32 5.13 -10.71 0.90
C ARG A 32 5.85 -9.36 0.85
N THR A 33 7.05 -9.33 0.31
CA THR A 33 7.83 -8.09 0.16
C THR A 33 7.08 -7.07 -0.68
N HIS A 34 6.55 -7.46 -1.83
CA HIS A 34 5.80 -6.53 -2.69
C HIS A 34 4.54 -6.00 -2.00
N LYS A 35 3.79 -6.86 -1.31
CA LYS A 35 2.61 -6.43 -0.53
C LYS A 35 3.00 -5.42 0.54
N ASP A 36 4.04 -5.70 1.31
CA ASP A 36 4.49 -4.83 2.39
C ASP A 36 4.98 -3.47 1.88
N LEU A 37 5.78 -3.45 0.81
CA LEU A 37 6.26 -2.21 0.21
C LEU A 37 5.11 -1.33 -0.30
N ILE A 38 4.12 -1.93 -0.96
CA ILE A 38 2.93 -1.23 -1.44
C ILE A 38 2.18 -0.61 -0.25
N LYS A 39 1.89 -1.40 0.77
CA LYS A 39 1.14 -0.97 1.95
C LYS A 39 1.84 0.17 2.70
N ILE A 40 3.14 0.02 2.94
CA ILE A 40 3.90 1.03 3.66
C ILE A 40 4.03 2.31 2.84
N ARG A 41 4.40 2.20 1.55
CA ARG A 41 4.64 3.39 0.74
C ARG A 41 3.37 4.21 0.50
N ALA A 42 2.26 3.57 0.14
CA ALA A 42 0.98 4.25 0.01
C ALA A 42 0.57 4.94 1.32
N SER A 43 0.77 4.27 2.45
CA SER A 43 0.45 4.82 3.77
C SER A 43 1.32 6.03 4.13
N GLN A 44 2.60 6.02 3.72
CA GLN A 44 3.50 7.18 3.88
C GLN A 44 3.04 8.35 3.03
N VAL A 45 2.73 8.11 1.76
CA VAL A 45 2.27 9.15 0.83
C VAL A 45 0.97 9.81 1.32
N ASN A 46 0.03 8.99 1.81
CA ASN A 46 -1.23 9.49 2.35
C ASN A 46 -1.12 10.05 3.79
N GLY A 47 -0.06 9.72 4.52
CA GLY A 47 0.11 10.16 5.90
C GLY A 47 -0.81 9.46 6.90
N CYS A 48 -1.10 8.17 6.71
CA CYS A 48 -1.91 7.38 7.63
C CYS A 48 -1.06 6.83 8.78
N ALA A 49 -1.05 7.52 9.92
CA ALA A 49 -0.23 7.12 11.08
C ALA A 49 -0.52 5.69 11.55
N PHE A 50 -1.79 5.34 11.68
CA PHE A 50 -2.22 3.98 12.06
C PHE A 50 -1.71 2.94 11.08
N CYS A 51 -1.84 3.20 9.79
CA CYS A 51 -1.46 2.27 8.74
C CYS A 51 0.07 2.09 8.66
N ILE A 52 0.82 3.20 8.77
CA ILE A 52 2.30 3.15 8.78
C ILE A 52 2.78 2.30 9.95
N ASP A 53 2.29 2.57 11.14
CA ASP A 53 2.68 1.84 12.35
C ASP A 53 2.38 0.35 12.22
N MET A 54 1.18 -0.01 11.81
CA MET A 54 0.75 -1.40 11.68
C MET A 54 1.57 -2.14 10.62
N HIS A 55 1.67 -1.60 9.42
CA HIS A 55 2.30 -2.30 8.30
C HIS A 55 3.82 -2.36 8.42
N THR A 56 4.48 -1.36 9.03
CA THR A 56 5.92 -1.45 9.30
C THR A 56 6.22 -2.53 10.33
N ARG A 57 5.42 -2.65 11.39
CA ARG A 57 5.58 -3.74 12.36
C ARG A 57 5.37 -5.12 11.73
N GLU A 58 4.32 -5.27 10.92
CA GLU A 58 4.05 -6.53 10.23
C GLU A 58 5.17 -6.91 9.27
N ALA A 59 5.68 -5.95 8.50
CA ALA A 59 6.80 -6.17 7.60
C ALA A 59 8.06 -6.61 8.35
N ARG A 60 8.36 -5.99 9.50
CA ARG A 60 9.49 -6.38 10.35
C ARG A 60 9.34 -7.82 10.86
N ARG A 61 8.15 -8.20 11.30
CA ARG A 61 7.87 -9.58 11.74
C ARG A 61 8.05 -10.59 10.60
N ALA A 62 7.79 -10.18 9.37
CA ALA A 62 7.97 -11.01 8.18
C ALA A 62 9.41 -11.02 7.65
N GLY A 63 10.34 -10.32 8.29
CA GLY A 63 11.76 -10.32 7.95
C GLY A 63 12.24 -9.14 7.10
N GLU A 64 11.39 -8.13 6.82
CA GLU A 64 11.84 -6.92 6.14
C GLU A 64 12.85 -6.18 7.02
N THR A 65 13.88 -5.58 6.39
CA THR A 65 14.94 -4.92 7.13
C THR A 65 14.55 -3.50 7.56
N GLU A 66 15.07 -3.08 8.69
CA GLU A 66 14.91 -1.68 9.15
C GLU A 66 15.51 -0.71 8.16
N GLN A 67 16.68 -1.02 7.60
CA GLN A 67 17.36 -0.18 6.61
C GLN A 67 16.45 0.12 5.42
N ARG A 68 15.78 -0.89 4.87
CA ARG A 68 14.88 -0.71 3.73
C ARG A 68 13.63 0.09 4.11
N ILE A 69 13.06 -0.18 5.27
CA ILE A 69 11.90 0.57 5.78
C ILE A 69 12.25 2.04 6.01
N TYR A 70 13.38 2.32 6.65
CA TYR A 70 13.81 3.69 6.94
C TYR A 70 14.11 4.50 5.68
N ALA A 71 14.62 3.85 4.62
CA ALA A 71 14.96 4.50 3.37
C ALA A 71 13.79 4.51 2.36
N LEU A 72 12.63 3.95 2.71
CA LEU A 72 11.56 3.72 1.72
C LEU A 72 11.01 5.02 1.13
N ASN A 73 10.93 6.10 1.89
CA ASN A 73 10.47 7.39 1.37
C ASN A 73 11.48 8.05 0.41
N ALA A 74 12.72 7.56 0.37
CA ALA A 74 13.77 8.00 -0.52
C ALA A 74 14.27 6.85 -1.43
N TRP A 75 13.40 5.91 -1.76
CA TRP A 75 13.77 4.67 -2.46
C TRP A 75 14.46 4.91 -3.81
N ARG A 76 14.15 6.02 -4.49
CA ARG A 76 14.76 6.33 -5.79
C ARG A 76 16.29 6.48 -5.71
N ASP A 77 16.78 7.00 -4.60
CA ASP A 77 18.21 7.26 -4.39
C ASP A 77 18.89 6.18 -3.54
N ALA A 78 18.11 5.24 -2.98
CA ALA A 78 18.64 4.16 -2.16
C ALA A 78 18.98 2.93 -3.01
N PRO A 79 20.16 2.29 -2.83
CA PRO A 79 20.57 1.13 -3.62
C PRO A 79 19.98 -0.20 -3.09
N PHE A 80 18.91 -0.16 -2.31
CA PHE A 80 18.40 -1.32 -1.58
C PHE A 80 17.21 -2.01 -2.25
N PHE A 81 16.71 -1.48 -3.37
CA PHE A 81 15.50 -1.95 -4.00
C PHE A 81 15.78 -2.48 -5.41
N SER A 82 15.20 -3.63 -5.74
CA SER A 82 15.32 -4.23 -7.06
C SER A 82 14.58 -3.40 -8.13
N GLU A 83 14.83 -3.69 -9.40
CA GLU A 83 14.11 -3.02 -10.50
C GLU A 83 12.62 -3.26 -10.44
N GLU A 84 12.18 -4.49 -10.13
CA GLU A 84 10.76 -4.79 -9.93
C GLU A 84 10.16 -3.99 -8.78
N GLU A 85 10.83 -3.97 -7.63
CA GLU A 85 10.39 -3.19 -6.48
C GLU A 85 10.31 -1.70 -6.80
N ARG A 86 11.28 -1.16 -7.52
CA ARG A 86 11.29 0.24 -7.94
C ARG A 86 10.11 0.57 -8.86
N SER A 87 9.78 -0.31 -9.79
CA SER A 87 8.64 -0.13 -10.68
C SER A 87 7.31 -0.17 -9.91
N ILE A 88 7.19 -1.06 -8.95
CA ILE A 88 6.02 -1.17 -8.06
C ILE A 88 5.88 0.08 -7.18
N LEU A 89 6.99 0.58 -6.63
CA LEU A 89 6.98 1.78 -5.80
C LEU A 89 6.59 3.03 -6.59
N ALA A 90 7.11 3.19 -7.82
CA ALA A 90 6.72 4.28 -8.69
C ALA A 90 5.23 4.25 -9.01
N LEU A 91 4.71 3.07 -9.36
CA LEU A 91 3.29 2.87 -9.64
C LEU A 91 2.43 3.14 -8.39
N THR A 92 2.88 2.68 -7.22
CA THR A 92 2.20 2.91 -5.94
C THR A 92 2.03 4.40 -5.67
N GLU A 93 3.08 5.21 -5.88
CA GLU A 93 3.03 6.66 -5.67
C GLU A 93 2.06 7.34 -6.63
N GLU A 94 2.14 7.03 -7.93
CA GLU A 94 1.29 7.69 -8.93
C GLU A 94 -0.18 7.27 -8.82
N VAL A 95 -0.47 6.01 -8.56
CA VAL A 95 -1.86 5.56 -8.33
C VAL A 95 -2.41 6.17 -7.02
N THR A 96 -1.59 6.30 -5.99
CA THR A 96 -2.00 6.92 -4.72
C THR A 96 -2.26 8.42 -4.91
N LEU A 97 -1.40 9.11 -5.62
CA LEU A 97 -1.55 10.52 -6.00
C LEU A 97 -2.29 10.66 -7.33
N ILE A 98 -3.43 10.02 -7.45
CA ILE A 98 -4.16 9.83 -8.71
C ILE A 98 -4.53 11.13 -9.42
N GLY A 99 -4.61 12.23 -8.70
CA GLY A 99 -4.87 13.54 -9.29
C GLY A 99 -3.80 13.99 -10.30
N GLY A 100 -2.57 13.49 -10.16
CA GLY A 100 -1.48 13.69 -11.11
C GLY A 100 -1.46 12.71 -12.27
N HIS A 101 -2.38 11.77 -12.28
CA HIS A 101 -2.51 10.65 -13.21
C HIS A 101 -1.32 9.69 -13.15
N VAL A 102 -1.41 8.57 -13.85
CA VAL A 102 -0.33 7.61 -14.00
C VAL A 102 0.32 7.85 -15.36
N SER A 103 1.63 8.14 -15.35
CA SER A 103 2.37 8.40 -16.59
C SER A 103 2.52 7.12 -17.42
N ASP A 104 2.56 7.30 -18.75
CA ASP A 104 2.82 6.19 -19.66
C ASP A 104 4.17 5.53 -19.37
N GLU A 105 5.17 6.32 -18.98
CA GLU A 105 6.51 5.83 -18.62
C GLU A 105 6.45 4.89 -17.42
N THR A 106 5.83 5.31 -16.33
CA THR A 106 5.70 4.49 -15.11
C THR A 106 4.92 3.21 -15.38
N TYR A 107 3.80 3.32 -16.10
CA TYR A 107 3.02 2.14 -16.47
C TYR A 107 3.80 1.17 -17.35
N ALA A 108 4.47 1.67 -18.40
CA ALA A 108 5.24 0.85 -19.32
C ALA A 108 6.40 0.14 -18.64
N GLN A 109 7.07 0.79 -17.68
CA GLN A 109 8.15 0.19 -16.90
C GLN A 109 7.62 -0.99 -16.08
N ALA A 110 6.52 -0.83 -15.39
CA ALA A 110 5.91 -1.91 -14.62
C ALA A 110 5.43 -3.04 -15.54
N ALA A 111 4.76 -2.71 -16.64
CA ALA A 111 4.28 -3.70 -17.63
C ALA A 111 5.42 -4.46 -18.29
N GLY A 112 6.59 -3.87 -18.44
CA GLY A 112 7.78 -4.53 -18.99
C GLY A 112 8.46 -5.50 -18.01
N LEU A 113 8.27 -5.32 -16.73
CA LEU A 113 8.91 -6.14 -15.68
C LEU A 113 7.97 -7.16 -15.06
N LEU A 114 6.66 -6.90 -15.06
CA LEU A 114 5.67 -7.72 -14.39
C LEU A 114 4.76 -8.41 -15.41
N GLU A 115 4.45 -9.66 -15.15
CA GLU A 115 3.45 -10.40 -15.92
C GLU A 115 2.06 -9.73 -15.75
N GLU A 116 1.22 -9.77 -16.79
CA GLU A 116 -0.03 -9.00 -16.86
C GLU A 116 -0.96 -9.22 -15.65
N THR A 117 -1.15 -10.47 -15.26
CA THR A 117 -1.99 -10.79 -14.10
C THR A 117 -1.38 -10.26 -12.80
N TYR A 118 -0.06 -10.37 -12.67
CA TYR A 118 0.67 -9.84 -11.51
C TYR A 118 0.55 -8.33 -11.42
N LEU A 119 0.68 -7.64 -12.56
CA LEU A 119 0.49 -6.18 -12.61
C LEU A 119 -0.92 -5.77 -12.18
N ALA A 120 -1.95 -6.49 -12.66
CA ALA A 120 -3.33 -6.25 -12.23
C ALA A 120 -3.49 -6.43 -10.72
N GLN A 121 -2.86 -7.45 -10.14
CA GLN A 121 -2.88 -7.69 -8.70
C GLN A 121 -2.15 -6.59 -7.91
N VAL A 122 -1.03 -6.09 -8.43
CA VAL A 122 -0.33 -4.93 -7.86
C VAL A 122 -1.24 -3.70 -7.82
N ILE A 123 -1.92 -3.41 -8.93
CA ILE A 123 -2.86 -2.27 -9.00
C ILE A 123 -3.99 -2.46 -7.98
N LEU A 124 -4.57 -3.64 -7.88
CA LEU A 124 -5.61 -3.94 -6.90
C LEU A 124 -5.11 -3.83 -5.46
N ALA A 125 -3.87 -4.23 -5.19
CA ALA A 125 -3.26 -4.07 -3.87
C ALA A 125 -3.10 -2.58 -3.50
N ILE A 126 -2.70 -1.74 -4.46
CA ILE A 126 -2.59 -0.30 -4.24
C ILE A 126 -3.97 0.30 -3.94
N ILE A 127 -5.00 -0.09 -4.70
CA ILE A 127 -6.38 0.36 -4.46
C ILE A 127 -6.84 -0.04 -3.06
N THR A 128 -6.55 -1.27 -2.64
CA THR A 128 -6.96 -1.80 -1.34
C THR A 128 -6.34 -1.01 -0.19
N ILE A 129 -5.03 -0.78 -0.21
CA ILE A 129 -4.39 -0.01 0.86
C ILE A 129 -4.85 1.44 0.88
N ASN A 130 -5.12 2.03 -0.28
CA ASN A 130 -5.68 3.37 -0.36
C ASN A 130 -7.09 3.44 0.28
N ALA A 131 -7.92 2.41 0.11
CA ALA A 131 -9.21 2.32 0.79
C ALA A 131 -9.01 2.33 2.33
N TRP A 132 -8.11 1.52 2.86
CA TRP A 132 -7.81 1.48 4.28
C TRP A 132 -7.22 2.80 4.81
N ASN A 133 -6.31 3.42 4.05
CA ASN A 133 -5.76 4.73 4.43
C ASN A 133 -6.86 5.78 4.57
N ARG A 134 -7.83 5.79 3.65
CA ARG A 134 -8.94 6.74 3.68
C ARG A 134 -9.86 6.53 4.88
N ILE A 135 -10.13 5.28 5.23
CA ILE A 135 -10.85 4.95 6.45
C ILE A 135 -10.08 5.43 7.69
N GLY A 136 -8.81 5.07 7.78
CA GLY A 136 -7.96 5.42 8.94
C GLY A 136 -7.84 6.91 9.16
N ILE A 137 -7.57 7.65 8.09
CA ILE A 137 -7.39 9.11 8.15
C ILE A 137 -8.73 9.80 8.44
N THR A 138 -9.79 9.40 7.72
CA THR A 138 -11.12 10.03 7.85
C THR A 138 -11.72 9.82 9.24
N THR A 139 -11.54 8.65 9.81
CA THR A 139 -12.08 8.32 11.15
C THR A 139 -11.08 8.57 12.29
N LYS A 140 -9.89 9.07 11.96
CA LYS A 140 -8.82 9.38 12.93
C LYS A 140 -8.42 8.19 13.80
N LEU A 141 -8.19 7.05 13.17
CA LEU A 141 -7.55 5.92 13.86
C LEU A 141 -6.15 6.32 14.32
N VAL A 142 -5.80 5.94 15.53
CA VAL A 142 -4.50 6.23 16.12
C VAL A 142 -3.72 4.92 16.33
N PRO A 143 -2.39 4.95 16.21
CA PRO A 143 -1.56 3.80 16.56
C PRO A 143 -1.75 3.39 18.02
N ALA A 144 -1.60 2.09 18.30
CA ALA A 144 -1.69 1.57 19.67
C ALA A 144 -0.41 1.87 20.48
#